data_d092d034c89cf1e6f1cd05c3b5ec2383
#
_entry.id   d092d034c89cf1e6f1cd05c3b5ec2383
#
_cell.length_a   1.000
_cell.length_b   1.000
_cell.length_c   1.000
_cell.angle_alpha   90.00
_cell.angle_beta   90.00
_cell.angle_gamma   90.00
#
_symmetry.space_group_name_H-M   'P 1'
#
loop_
_entity.id
_entity.type
_entity.pdbx_description
1 polymer ?
#
loop_
_entity_poly.entity_id
_entity_poly.type
_entity_poly.pdbx_seq_one_letter_code
_entity_poly.pdbx_strand_id
1 'polypeptide(L)'
;MAEPRIPTDETGLRDHNRAVVEQYMNTRGEDRLRRHLLFTEDGVGGLWTTESGEPIVIRSRDRLGEHAVWSLKCFPDWAWTNIEIFDTQDPNRFWVECDGEGKILFPGYPEGLYRNHFIHSFLFENGKIKQQREFMNPCQQFRSLGIPVPRVEREGIPT
;
A
#
# COMPACT_ATOMS: atom_id res chain seq x y z
N MET A 1 10.97 -22.70 16.35
CA MET A 1 9.71 -22.21 16.98
C MET A 1 8.53 -22.54 16.05
N ALA A 2 7.45 -23.03 16.61
CA ALA A 2 6.24 -23.24 15.83
C ALA A 2 5.64 -21.87 15.44
N GLU A 3 5.14 -21.77 14.19
CA GLU A 3 4.37 -20.60 13.80
C GLU A 3 3.15 -20.44 14.73
N PRO A 4 2.78 -19.19 15.08
CA PRO A 4 1.62 -18.97 15.92
C PRO A 4 0.35 -19.53 15.23
N ARG A 5 -0.45 -20.24 15.99
CA ARG A 5 -1.69 -20.82 15.47
C ARG A 5 -2.68 -19.71 15.09
N ILE A 6 -3.13 -19.74 13.83
CA ILE A 6 -4.14 -18.80 13.34
C ILE A 6 -5.49 -19.14 14.01
N PRO A 7 -6.17 -18.16 14.64
CA PRO A 7 -7.49 -18.36 15.20
C PRO A 7 -8.50 -18.81 14.14
N THR A 8 -9.46 -19.63 14.52
CA THR A 8 -10.53 -20.14 13.62
C THR A 8 -11.89 -19.50 13.88
N ASP A 9 -12.09 -18.91 15.07
CA ASP A 9 -13.29 -18.13 15.36
C ASP A 9 -13.22 -16.75 14.70
N GLU A 10 -14.36 -16.19 14.35
CA GLU A 10 -14.44 -14.93 13.59
C GLU A 10 -13.77 -13.76 14.31
N THR A 11 -14.03 -13.60 15.61
CA THR A 11 -13.44 -12.51 16.40
C THR A 11 -11.92 -12.61 16.47
N GLY A 12 -11.39 -13.78 16.81
CA GLY A 12 -9.95 -14.02 16.87
C GLY A 12 -9.26 -13.86 15.52
N LEU A 13 -9.90 -14.33 14.44
CA LEU A 13 -9.40 -14.16 13.07
C LEU A 13 -9.38 -12.69 12.67
N ARG A 14 -10.40 -11.93 12.97
CA ARG A 14 -10.49 -10.48 12.72
C ARG A 14 -9.40 -9.74 13.47
N ASP A 15 -9.20 -10.02 14.74
CA ASP A 15 -8.15 -9.39 15.56
C ASP A 15 -6.74 -9.73 15.03
N HIS A 16 -6.51 -10.98 14.65
CA HIS A 16 -5.26 -11.41 14.03
C HIS A 16 -4.98 -10.65 12.71
N ASN A 17 -5.95 -10.64 11.82
CA ASN A 17 -5.80 -9.99 10.52
C ASN A 17 -5.62 -8.47 10.67
N ARG A 18 -6.34 -7.83 11.59
CA ARG A 18 -6.16 -6.42 11.90
C ARG A 18 -4.73 -6.13 12.37
N ALA A 19 -4.17 -6.96 13.23
CA ALA A 19 -2.79 -6.82 13.70
C ALA A 19 -1.77 -6.91 12.54
N VAL A 20 -2.03 -7.78 11.55
CA VAL A 20 -1.19 -7.88 10.35
C VAL A 20 -1.30 -6.61 9.50
N VAL A 21 -2.49 -6.03 9.33
CA VAL A 21 -2.67 -4.74 8.65
C VAL A 21 -1.88 -3.64 9.36
N GLU A 22 -1.99 -3.56 10.68
CA GLU A 22 -1.23 -2.59 11.51
C GLU A 22 0.27 -2.76 11.31
N GLN A 23 0.77 -3.99 11.32
CA GLN A 23 2.17 -4.30 11.07
C GLN A 23 2.61 -3.85 9.68
N TYR A 24 1.82 -4.16 8.64
CA TYR A 24 2.09 -3.73 7.26
C TYR A 24 2.23 -2.21 7.15
N MET A 25 1.25 -1.48 7.70
CA MET A 25 1.19 -0.03 7.58
C MET A 25 2.27 0.70 8.38
N ASN A 26 2.79 0.09 9.44
CA ASN A 26 3.77 0.70 10.33
C ASN A 26 5.23 0.30 10.06
N THR A 27 5.50 -0.53 9.05
CA THR A 27 6.88 -0.86 8.68
C THR A 27 7.62 0.38 8.15
N ARG A 28 8.86 0.56 8.60
CA ARG A 28 9.72 1.70 8.27
C ARG A 28 11.12 1.22 7.85
N GLY A 29 11.80 2.04 7.04
CA GLY A 29 13.19 1.80 6.68
C GLY A 29 13.40 0.39 6.12
N GLU A 30 14.46 -0.27 6.55
CA GLU A 30 14.83 -1.61 6.08
C GLU A 30 13.84 -2.71 6.48
N ASP A 31 13.01 -2.51 7.50
CA ASP A 31 11.93 -3.46 7.84
C ASP A 31 10.93 -3.64 6.70
N ARG A 32 10.84 -2.67 5.80
CA ARG A 32 10.04 -2.76 4.57
C ARG A 32 10.48 -3.93 3.67
N LEU A 33 11.74 -4.33 3.73
CA LEU A 33 12.28 -5.47 2.96
C LEU A 33 11.71 -6.82 3.41
N ARG A 34 11.07 -6.89 4.57
CA ARG A 34 10.43 -8.11 5.10
C ARG A 34 8.91 -8.07 5.04
N ARG A 35 8.32 -6.97 4.58
CA ARG A 35 6.87 -6.79 4.50
C ARG A 35 6.19 -7.87 3.66
N HIS A 36 6.85 -8.36 2.60
CA HIS A 36 6.33 -9.43 1.74
C HIS A 36 6.08 -10.74 2.50
N LEU A 37 6.75 -10.96 3.63
CA LEU A 37 6.55 -12.16 4.46
C LEU A 37 5.16 -12.21 5.12
N LEU A 38 4.43 -11.10 5.14
CA LEU A 38 3.04 -11.03 5.59
C LEU A 38 2.04 -11.60 4.57
N PHE A 39 2.49 -11.88 3.35
CA PHE A 39 1.66 -12.39 2.25
C PHE A 39 1.67 -13.91 2.16
N THR A 40 0.61 -14.47 1.55
CA THR A 40 0.62 -15.85 1.07
C THR A 40 1.66 -16.02 -0.04
N GLU A 41 2.08 -17.26 -0.34
CA GLU A 41 3.09 -17.52 -1.39
C GLU A 41 2.66 -16.98 -2.76
N ASP A 42 1.38 -17.10 -3.08
CA ASP A 42 0.76 -16.59 -4.31
C ASP A 42 0.12 -15.21 -4.14
N GLY A 43 0.46 -14.51 -3.06
CA GLY A 43 -0.08 -13.20 -2.73
C GLY A 43 0.19 -12.16 -3.81
N VAL A 44 -0.71 -11.19 -3.89
CA VAL A 44 -0.71 -10.15 -4.91
C VAL A 44 -0.75 -8.78 -4.24
N GLY A 45 0.04 -7.85 -4.74
CA GLY A 45 0.01 -6.46 -4.29
C GLY A 45 0.28 -5.50 -5.44
N GLY A 46 0.04 -4.23 -5.21
CA GLY A 46 0.39 -3.21 -6.18
C GLY A 46 -0.46 -1.96 -6.15
N LEU A 47 -0.28 -1.14 -7.17
CA LEU A 47 -0.92 0.14 -7.34
C LEU A 47 -2.04 0.04 -8.38
N TRP A 48 -3.27 0.30 -7.96
CA TRP A 48 -4.45 0.19 -8.83
C TRP A 48 -4.78 1.47 -9.60
N THR A 49 -4.30 2.62 -9.14
CA THR A 49 -4.51 3.91 -9.79
C THR A 49 -3.23 4.41 -10.42
N THR A 50 -3.16 4.40 -11.75
CA THR A 50 -2.01 4.87 -12.52
C THR A 50 -2.46 5.84 -13.61
N GLU A 51 -1.51 6.55 -14.20
CA GLU A 51 -1.75 7.47 -15.32
C GLU A 51 -2.22 6.76 -16.60
N SER A 52 -1.86 5.50 -16.77
CA SER A 52 -2.29 4.69 -17.92
C SER A 52 -3.72 4.15 -17.78
N GLY A 53 -4.26 4.17 -16.55
CA GLY A 53 -5.52 3.51 -16.21
C GLY A 53 -5.39 2.00 -15.97
N GLU A 54 -4.22 1.42 -16.21
CA GLU A 54 -3.96 0.01 -15.95
C GLU A 54 -3.19 -0.16 -14.63
N PRO A 55 -3.59 -1.12 -13.76
CA PRO A 55 -2.91 -1.34 -12.50
C PRO A 55 -1.51 -1.93 -12.69
N ILE A 56 -0.61 -1.56 -11.79
CA ILE A 56 0.69 -2.23 -11.61
C ILE A 56 0.48 -3.33 -10.59
N VAL A 57 0.53 -4.59 -11.04
CA VAL A 57 0.23 -5.76 -10.23
C VAL A 57 1.48 -6.62 -10.10
N ILE A 58 1.90 -6.83 -8.85
CA ILE A 58 3.04 -7.69 -8.51
C ILE A 58 2.48 -9.01 -7.98
N ARG A 59 2.80 -10.10 -8.66
CA ARG A 59 2.27 -11.42 -8.35
C ARG A 59 3.34 -12.31 -7.73
N SER A 60 3.01 -12.95 -6.67
CA SER A 60 3.78 -13.81 -5.79
C SER A 60 4.56 -13.05 -4.69
N ARG A 61 4.69 -13.73 -3.57
CA ARG A 61 5.45 -13.23 -2.41
C ARG A 61 6.90 -12.89 -2.76
N ASP A 62 7.55 -13.72 -3.58
CA ASP A 62 8.95 -13.50 -3.97
C ASP A 62 9.09 -12.22 -4.81
N ARG A 63 8.18 -12.00 -5.76
CA ARG A 63 8.16 -10.77 -6.57
C ARG A 63 7.85 -9.53 -5.72
N LEU A 64 7.00 -9.65 -4.72
CA LEU A 64 6.75 -8.57 -3.76
C LEU A 64 8.00 -8.24 -2.95
N GLY A 65 8.82 -9.24 -2.61
CA GLY A 65 10.12 -9.03 -1.98
C GLY A 65 11.12 -8.29 -2.88
N GLU A 66 11.19 -8.63 -4.16
CA GLU A 66 12.01 -7.90 -5.15
C GLU A 66 11.52 -6.46 -5.32
N HIS A 67 10.21 -6.26 -5.40
CA HIS A 67 9.62 -4.93 -5.47
C HIS A 67 9.93 -4.08 -4.24
N ALA A 68 9.98 -4.67 -3.05
CA ALA A 68 10.35 -3.96 -1.82
C ALA A 68 11.75 -3.38 -1.90
N VAL A 69 12.70 -4.09 -2.52
CA VAL A 69 14.07 -3.59 -2.76
C VAL A 69 14.04 -2.37 -3.67
N TRP A 70 13.33 -2.43 -4.77
CA TRP A 70 13.14 -1.29 -5.67
C TRP A 70 12.47 -0.12 -4.95
N SER A 71 11.40 -0.39 -4.20
CA SER A 71 10.64 0.63 -3.47
C SER A 71 11.50 1.34 -2.43
N LEU A 72 12.37 0.62 -1.72
CA LEU A 72 13.27 1.23 -0.74
C LEU A 72 14.29 2.18 -1.40
N LYS A 73 14.73 1.88 -2.61
CA LYS A 73 15.61 2.78 -3.38
C LYS A 73 14.90 4.04 -3.86
N CYS A 74 13.67 3.89 -4.36
CA CYS A 74 12.92 5.01 -4.93
C CYS A 74 12.21 5.86 -3.87
N PHE A 75 11.90 5.29 -2.71
CA PHE A 75 11.21 5.94 -1.60
C PHE A 75 11.93 5.61 -0.28
N PRO A 76 13.16 6.12 -0.06
CA PRO A 76 14.01 5.64 1.04
C PRO A 76 13.46 5.90 2.43
N ASP A 77 12.75 7.00 2.63
CA ASP A 77 12.19 7.44 3.91
C ASP A 77 10.66 7.44 3.95
N TRP A 78 10.02 6.67 3.06
CA TRP A 78 8.57 6.61 2.98
C TRP A 78 7.92 6.19 4.28
N ALA A 79 6.89 6.93 4.65
CA ALA A 79 6.10 6.68 5.84
C ALA A 79 4.61 6.87 5.59
N TRP A 80 3.82 5.90 6.03
CA TRP A 80 2.38 6.06 6.17
C TRP A 80 2.08 6.78 7.48
N THR A 81 1.15 7.73 7.45
CA THR A 81 0.72 8.53 8.59
C THR A 81 -0.80 8.68 8.60
N ASN A 82 -1.36 9.14 9.72
CA ASN A 82 -2.83 9.29 9.87
C ASN A 82 -3.59 8.02 9.46
N ILE A 83 -3.10 6.87 9.92
CA ILE A 83 -3.60 5.56 9.53
C ILE A 83 -4.92 5.28 10.24
N GLU A 84 -5.99 5.08 9.46
CA GLU A 84 -7.29 4.62 9.94
C GLU A 84 -7.62 3.26 9.31
N ILE A 85 -7.84 2.25 10.15
CA ILE A 85 -8.14 0.89 9.71
C ILE A 85 -9.62 0.62 9.93
N PHE A 86 -10.32 0.22 8.88
CA PHE A 86 -11.75 -0.07 8.89
C PHE A 86 -11.99 -1.57 8.75
N ASP A 87 -12.70 -2.13 9.71
CA ASP A 87 -13.25 -3.48 9.63
C ASP A 87 -14.38 -3.52 8.59
N THR A 88 -14.64 -4.71 8.06
CA THR A 88 -15.81 -4.99 7.25
C THR A 88 -16.62 -6.15 7.87
N GLN A 89 -17.72 -6.50 7.25
CA GLN A 89 -18.48 -7.68 7.68
C GLN A 89 -17.69 -8.98 7.51
N ASP A 90 -16.76 -9.01 6.55
CA ASP A 90 -15.87 -10.14 6.32
C ASP A 90 -14.60 -10.01 7.19
N PRO A 91 -14.31 -10.97 8.10
CA PRO A 91 -13.10 -10.93 8.94
C PRO A 91 -11.80 -11.02 8.14
N ASN A 92 -11.87 -11.35 6.86
CA ASN A 92 -10.74 -11.41 5.95
C ASN A 92 -10.60 -10.16 5.05
N ARG A 93 -11.43 -9.14 5.24
CA ARG A 93 -11.41 -7.92 4.41
C ARG A 93 -11.29 -6.67 5.26
N PHE A 94 -10.26 -5.85 4.95
CA PHE A 94 -10.02 -4.56 5.61
C PHE A 94 -9.79 -3.46 4.59
N TRP A 95 -10.13 -2.25 4.98
CA TRP A 95 -9.78 -1.03 4.27
C TRP A 95 -8.97 -0.12 5.17
N VAL A 96 -8.03 0.60 4.59
CA VAL A 96 -7.21 1.59 5.30
C VAL A 96 -7.26 2.89 4.55
N GLU A 97 -7.50 3.97 5.26
CA GLU A 97 -7.30 5.33 4.76
C GLU A 97 -6.12 5.95 5.48
N CYS A 98 -5.22 6.59 4.75
CA CYS A 98 -4.01 7.17 5.33
C CYS A 98 -3.41 8.23 4.43
N ASP A 99 -2.42 8.94 4.97
CA ASP A 99 -1.51 9.77 4.20
C ASP A 99 -0.17 9.06 4.03
N GLY A 100 0.58 9.46 3.02
CA GLY A 100 1.93 8.99 2.79
C GLY A 100 2.85 10.15 2.43
N GLU A 101 4.08 10.09 2.92
CA GLU A 101 5.08 11.13 2.68
C GLU A 101 6.49 10.54 2.62
N GLY A 102 7.30 11.09 1.75
CA GLY A 102 8.71 10.76 1.65
C GLY A 102 9.35 11.32 0.38
N LYS A 103 10.65 11.13 0.26
CA LYS A 103 11.37 11.45 -0.97
C LYS A 103 10.94 10.51 -2.09
N ILE A 104 10.95 11.03 -3.31
CA ILE A 104 10.79 10.24 -4.52
C ILE A 104 12.04 10.40 -5.39
N LEU A 105 12.70 9.26 -5.67
CA LEU A 105 13.99 9.20 -6.37
C LEU A 105 13.87 8.31 -7.62
N PHE A 106 12.98 8.68 -8.53
CA PHE A 106 12.81 7.92 -9.77
C PHE A 106 13.93 8.23 -10.76
N PRO A 107 14.55 7.21 -11.39
CA PRO A 107 15.56 7.42 -12.43
C PRO A 107 15.03 8.29 -13.56
N GLY A 108 15.81 9.29 -13.98
CA GLY A 108 15.46 10.22 -15.06
C GLY A 108 14.57 11.40 -14.65
N TYR A 109 14.21 11.50 -13.38
CA TYR A 109 13.43 12.61 -12.83
C TYR A 109 14.20 13.32 -11.70
N PRO A 110 13.95 14.62 -11.46
CA PRO A 110 14.56 15.30 -10.31
C PRO A 110 14.06 14.69 -9.00
N GLU A 111 14.91 14.72 -7.98
CA GLU A 111 14.52 14.38 -6.62
C GLU A 111 13.38 15.31 -6.16
N GLY A 112 12.36 14.75 -5.55
CA GLY A 112 11.20 15.49 -5.04
C GLY A 112 10.77 15.03 -3.65
N LEU A 113 9.90 15.83 -3.07
CA LEU A 113 9.13 15.43 -1.89
C LEU A 113 7.74 15.00 -2.37
N TYR A 114 7.38 13.75 -2.10
CA TYR A 114 6.11 13.18 -2.48
C TYR A 114 5.18 13.06 -1.27
N ARG A 115 4.01 13.64 -1.40
CA ARG A 115 2.90 13.55 -0.44
C ARG A 115 1.64 13.17 -1.18
N ASN A 116 0.87 12.25 -0.63
CA ASN A 116 -0.41 11.85 -1.21
C ASN A 116 -1.35 11.29 -0.15
N HIS A 117 -2.61 11.17 -0.52
CA HIS A 117 -3.62 10.48 0.25
C HIS A 117 -3.90 9.12 -0.38
N PHE A 118 -4.08 8.09 0.45
CA PHE A 118 -4.14 6.70 0.00
C PHE A 118 -5.32 5.97 0.64
N ILE A 119 -5.83 5.02 -0.13
CA ILE A 119 -6.69 3.96 0.37
C ILE A 119 -6.01 2.64 0.05
N HIS A 120 -5.93 1.74 1.02
CA HIS A 120 -5.49 0.36 0.82
C HIS A 120 -6.63 -0.60 1.06
N SER A 121 -6.71 -1.64 0.26
CA SER A 121 -7.60 -2.77 0.46
C SER A 121 -6.77 -4.01 0.75
N PHE A 122 -7.15 -4.75 1.79
CA PHE A 122 -6.51 -6.01 2.18
C PHE A 122 -7.53 -7.16 2.15
N LEU A 123 -7.17 -8.22 1.47
CA LEU A 123 -7.87 -9.50 1.52
C LEU A 123 -6.93 -10.53 2.13
N PHE A 124 -7.43 -11.27 3.12
CA PHE A 124 -6.68 -12.29 3.84
C PHE A 124 -7.11 -13.70 3.46
N GLU A 125 -6.16 -14.62 3.56
CA GLU A 125 -6.37 -16.07 3.46
C GLU A 125 -5.48 -16.75 4.49
N ASN A 126 -6.07 -17.53 5.38
CA ASN A 126 -5.35 -18.26 6.44
C ASN A 126 -4.40 -17.34 7.27
N GLY A 127 -4.87 -16.14 7.61
CA GLY A 127 -4.14 -15.21 8.45
C GLY A 127 -2.99 -14.47 7.77
N LYS A 128 -2.85 -14.59 6.45
CA LYS A 128 -1.87 -13.87 5.63
C LYS A 128 -2.55 -13.06 4.55
N ILE A 129 -1.86 -12.03 4.05
CA ILE A 129 -2.40 -11.16 3.00
C ILE A 129 -2.41 -11.92 1.67
N LYS A 130 -3.58 -12.13 1.11
CA LYS A 130 -3.78 -12.70 -0.22
C LYS A 130 -3.68 -11.64 -1.31
N GLN A 131 -4.25 -10.47 -1.05
CA GLN A 131 -4.24 -9.34 -1.98
C GLN A 131 -4.18 -8.03 -1.21
N GLN A 132 -3.25 -7.17 -1.60
CA GLN A 132 -3.20 -5.78 -1.18
C GLN A 132 -3.34 -4.89 -2.41
N ARG A 133 -4.22 -3.91 -2.34
CA ARG A 133 -4.41 -2.92 -3.41
C ARG A 133 -4.22 -1.52 -2.86
N GLU A 134 -3.44 -0.72 -3.55
CA GLU A 134 -3.22 0.68 -3.23
C GLU A 134 -3.94 1.57 -4.23
N PHE A 135 -4.59 2.60 -3.73
CA PHE A 135 -5.28 3.62 -4.52
C PHE A 135 -4.78 4.99 -4.08
N MET A 136 -4.45 5.83 -5.03
CA MET A 136 -3.96 7.19 -4.77
C MET A 136 -4.28 8.12 -5.94
N ASN A 137 -4.00 9.40 -5.80
CA ASN A 137 -4.13 10.38 -6.87
C ASN A 137 -2.82 10.47 -7.67
N PRO A 138 -2.76 9.96 -8.92
CA PRO A 138 -1.54 9.98 -9.74
C PRO A 138 -1.03 11.39 -10.03
N CYS A 139 -1.91 12.40 -10.05
CA CYS A 139 -1.50 13.79 -10.28
C CYS A 139 -0.54 14.32 -9.23
N GLN A 140 -0.68 13.89 -7.97
CA GLN A 140 0.26 14.28 -6.92
C GLN A 140 1.65 13.66 -7.12
N GLN A 141 1.72 12.44 -7.64
CA GLN A 141 3.00 11.82 -7.99
C GLN A 141 3.68 12.57 -9.15
N PHE A 142 2.93 12.95 -10.18
CA PHE A 142 3.46 13.76 -11.28
C PHE A 142 4.06 15.07 -10.78
N ARG A 143 3.36 15.79 -9.92
CA ARG A 143 3.86 17.06 -9.36
C ARG A 143 5.17 16.87 -8.60
N SER A 144 5.29 15.79 -7.85
CA SER A 144 6.52 15.48 -7.11
C SER A 144 7.70 15.11 -8.03
N LEU A 145 7.43 14.64 -9.24
CA LEU A 145 8.42 14.31 -10.27
C LEU A 145 8.73 15.49 -11.21
N GLY A 146 8.08 16.64 -11.01
CA GLY A 146 8.22 17.79 -11.91
C GLY A 146 7.52 17.62 -13.26
N ILE A 147 6.56 16.69 -13.35
CA ILE A 147 5.76 16.47 -14.55
C ILE A 147 4.55 17.39 -14.52
N PRO A 148 4.33 18.23 -15.57
CA PRO A 148 3.16 19.09 -15.64
C PRO A 148 1.84 18.29 -15.63
N VAL A 149 0.86 18.79 -14.85
CA VAL A 149 -0.47 18.20 -14.78
C VAL A 149 -1.45 19.14 -15.48
N PRO A 150 -2.19 18.66 -16.47
CA PRO A 150 -3.24 19.47 -17.13
C PRO A 150 -4.32 19.89 -16.14
N ARG A 151 -4.81 21.13 -16.31
CA ARG A 151 -5.93 21.65 -15.55
C ARG A 151 -7.22 21.45 -16.33
N VAL A 152 -8.25 20.97 -15.65
CA VAL A 152 -9.61 20.87 -16.20
C VAL A 152 -10.43 22.05 -15.70
N GLU A 153 -11.07 22.78 -16.61
CA GLU A 153 -12.03 23.84 -16.27
C GLU A 153 -13.33 23.20 -15.78
N ARG A 154 -13.86 23.72 -14.65
CA ARG A 154 -15.06 23.18 -14.00
C ARG A 154 -15.99 24.33 -13.62
N GLU A 155 -16.48 25.04 -14.64
CA GLU A 155 -17.46 26.09 -14.43
C GLU A 155 -18.79 25.55 -13.85
N GLY A 156 -19.37 26.30 -12.93
CA GLY A 156 -20.67 25.99 -12.38
C GLY A 156 -20.73 24.95 -11.29
N ILE A 157 -19.57 24.42 -10.87
CA ILE A 157 -19.53 23.54 -9.69
C ILE A 157 -19.60 24.39 -8.43
N PRO A 158 -20.67 24.26 -7.59
CA PRO A 158 -20.73 24.96 -6.32
C PRO A 158 -19.64 24.41 -5.37
N THR A 159 -18.88 25.29 -4.78
CA THR A 159 -17.84 24.95 -3.79
C THR A 159 -18.01 25.79 -2.53
#